data_1294a44f5d5a74b4fcb08b5fb50f76fe
#
_entry.id   1294a44f5d5a74b4fcb08b5fb50f76fe
#
_cell.length_a   1.000
_cell.length_b   1.000
_cell.length_c   1.000
_cell.angle_alpha   90.00
_cell.angle_beta   90.00
_cell.angle_gamma   90.00
#
_symmetry.space_group_name_H-M   'P 1'
#
loop_
_entity.id
_entity.type
_entity.pdbx_description
1 polymer ?
#
loop_
_entity_poly.entity_id
_entity_poly.type
_entity_poly.pdbx_seq_one_letter_code
_entity_poly.pdbx_strand_id
1 'polypeptide(L)'
;YTIERFKRIYLNAHTHGIEPHEHTDDGDFTMIYYPRLDWQKDWGGGTVVGGELVPYVGNRLIVFDAKTPHQAMPVSRQCYELRSVIVFKTYVEGGNIERLDFYKD
;
A
#
# COMPACT_ATOMS: atom_id res chain seq x y z
N TYR A 1 -9.89 3.78 15.51
CA TYR A 1 -9.73 5.19 15.10
C TYR A 1 -10.86 5.61 14.20
N THR A 2 -11.27 6.86 14.32
CA THR A 2 -12.26 7.46 13.44
C THR A 2 -11.52 8.32 12.41
N ILE A 3 -11.76 8.05 11.13
CA ILE A 3 -11.19 8.86 10.07
C ILE A 3 -11.92 10.19 10.02
N GLU A 4 -11.19 11.29 10.21
CA GLU A 4 -11.75 12.63 10.09
C GLU A 4 -11.95 13.01 8.63
N ARG A 5 -10.93 12.74 7.81
CA ARG A 5 -10.97 13.04 6.38
C ARG A 5 -9.89 12.29 5.63
N PHE A 6 -10.11 12.15 4.33
CA PHE A 6 -9.06 11.70 3.43
C PHE A 6 -8.29 12.91 2.93
N LYS A 7 -6.97 12.87 3.06
CA LYS A 7 -6.09 13.85 2.46
C LYS A 7 -6.04 13.64 0.96
N ARG A 8 -5.98 12.37 0.53
CA ARG A 8 -5.81 12.01 -0.87
C ARG A 8 -6.25 10.58 -1.09
N ILE A 9 -6.93 10.35 -2.18
CA ILE A 9 -7.28 9.01 -2.69
C ILE A 9 -6.83 8.97 -4.13
N TYR A 10 -6.03 7.98 -4.50
CA TYR A 10 -5.52 7.89 -5.87
C TYR A 10 -5.21 6.45 -6.27
N LEU A 11 -5.21 6.23 -7.59
CA LEU A 11 -4.75 5.00 -8.20
C LEU A 11 -3.27 5.12 -8.50
N ASN A 12 -2.48 4.16 -8.04
CA ASN A 12 -1.07 4.05 -8.37
C ASN A 12 -0.84 2.77 -9.15
N ALA A 13 -0.04 2.86 -10.22
CA ALA A 13 0.13 1.72 -11.13
C ALA A 13 1.54 1.69 -11.71
N HIS A 14 2.08 0.48 -11.88
CA HIS A 14 3.34 0.28 -12.58
C HIS A 14 3.41 -1.12 -13.22
N THR A 15 4.32 -1.26 -14.17
CA THR A 15 4.59 -2.53 -14.86
C THR A 15 5.96 -3.05 -14.46
N HIS A 16 6.35 -4.22 -15.00
CA HIS A 16 7.70 -4.73 -14.81
C HIS A 16 8.74 -3.74 -15.36
N GLY A 17 9.94 -3.77 -14.82
CA GLY A 17 11.02 -2.87 -15.21
C GLY A 17 11.05 -1.54 -14.46
N ILE A 18 10.07 -1.27 -13.61
CA ILE A 18 10.04 -0.10 -12.74
C ILE A 18 10.56 -0.49 -11.37
N GLU A 19 11.46 0.30 -10.81
CA GLU A 19 12.00 0.09 -9.47
C GLU A 19 11.42 1.14 -8.51
N PRO A 20 10.42 0.76 -7.71
CA PRO A 20 9.86 1.67 -6.71
C PRO A 20 10.86 1.95 -5.58
N HIS A 21 10.71 3.09 -4.92
CA HIS A 21 11.59 3.51 -3.83
C HIS A 21 10.87 3.49 -2.48
N GLU A 22 11.64 3.21 -1.43
CA GLU A 22 11.13 3.32 -0.06
C GLU A 22 10.83 4.77 0.26
N HIS A 23 9.70 5.01 0.92
CA HIS A 23 9.27 6.34 1.30
C HIS A 23 8.33 6.30 2.51
N THR A 24 8.03 7.47 3.05
CA THR A 24 6.98 7.69 4.04
C THR A 24 5.93 8.62 3.45
N ASP A 25 4.77 8.68 4.08
CA ASP A 25 3.66 9.49 3.62
C ASP A 25 3.33 10.62 4.59
N ASP A 26 2.59 11.59 4.08
CA ASP A 26 1.91 12.58 4.90
C ASP A 26 0.60 12.00 5.46
N GLY A 27 0.05 12.68 6.47
CA GLY A 27 -1.18 12.21 7.12
C GLY A 27 -0.89 11.33 8.31
N ASP A 28 -1.92 10.67 8.82
CA ASP A 28 -1.83 9.82 10.01
C ASP A 28 -1.71 8.35 9.64
N PHE A 29 -2.59 7.86 8.77
CA PHE A 29 -2.54 6.48 8.27
C PHE A 29 -2.50 6.47 6.75
N THR A 30 -1.83 5.45 6.22
CA THR A 30 -1.91 5.07 4.82
C THR A 30 -2.65 3.74 4.73
N MET A 31 -3.60 3.67 3.79
CA MET A 31 -4.27 2.43 3.44
C MET A 31 -4.00 2.11 1.99
N ILE A 32 -3.70 0.85 1.71
CA ILE A 32 -3.46 0.38 0.34
C ILE A 32 -4.39 -0.79 0.08
N TYR A 33 -5.20 -0.65 -0.97
CA TYR A 33 -6.10 -1.71 -1.41
C TYR A 33 -5.61 -2.31 -2.71
N TYR A 34 -5.62 -3.63 -2.78
CA TYR A 34 -5.23 -4.42 -3.96
C TYR A 34 -6.48 -4.84 -4.73
N PRO A 35 -6.85 -4.14 -5.83
CA PRO A 35 -8.10 -4.43 -6.53
C PRO A 35 -8.04 -5.61 -7.50
N ARG A 36 -6.84 -6.05 -7.93
CA ARG A 36 -6.70 -7.06 -8.98
C ARG A 36 -6.94 -8.47 -8.43
N LEU A 37 -8.13 -9.00 -8.60
CA LEU A 37 -8.50 -10.36 -8.15
C LEU A 37 -7.79 -11.45 -8.95
N ASP A 38 -7.33 -11.14 -10.14
CA ASP A 38 -6.66 -12.06 -11.07
C ASP A 38 -5.13 -12.07 -10.90
N TRP A 39 -4.59 -11.38 -9.91
CA TRP A 39 -3.14 -11.29 -9.72
C TRP A 39 -2.56 -12.65 -9.35
N GLN A 40 -1.49 -13.04 -10.07
CA GLN A 40 -0.86 -14.33 -9.87
C GLN A 40 0.23 -14.25 -8.80
N LYS A 41 0.36 -15.30 -8.01
CA LYS A 41 1.29 -15.35 -6.88
C LYS A 41 2.74 -15.09 -7.28
N ASP A 42 3.16 -15.54 -8.45
CA ASP A 42 4.53 -15.43 -8.93
C ASP A 42 4.82 -14.12 -9.68
N TRP A 43 3.83 -13.23 -9.77
CA TRP A 43 4.03 -11.93 -10.42
C TRP A 43 4.72 -10.90 -9.50
N GLY A 44 4.88 -11.19 -8.21
CA GLY A 44 5.45 -10.25 -7.25
C GLY A 44 4.51 -9.09 -6.97
N GLY A 45 5.05 -7.89 -6.87
CA GLY A 45 4.22 -6.69 -6.76
C GLY A 45 3.58 -6.43 -5.40
N GLY A 46 4.02 -7.12 -4.35
CA GLY A 46 3.56 -6.84 -2.99
C GLY A 46 4.05 -5.48 -2.48
N THR A 47 3.89 -5.25 -1.20
CA THR A 47 4.35 -4.03 -0.53
C THR A 47 5.18 -4.41 0.69
N VAL A 48 6.35 -3.80 0.84
CA VAL A 48 7.12 -3.94 2.08
C VAL A 48 6.75 -2.78 2.99
N VAL A 49 6.30 -3.11 4.19
CA VAL A 49 5.88 -2.13 5.21
C VAL A 49 6.68 -2.38 6.47
N GLY A 50 7.51 -1.41 6.86
CA GLY A 50 8.35 -1.55 8.05
C GLY A 50 9.26 -2.77 8.00
N GLY A 51 9.73 -3.14 6.82
CA GLY A 51 10.59 -4.30 6.62
C GLY A 51 9.85 -5.63 6.43
N GLU A 52 8.52 -5.66 6.50
CA GLU A 52 7.74 -6.87 6.31
C GLU A 52 7.06 -6.88 4.95
N LEU A 53 7.24 -7.96 4.19
CA LEU A 53 6.59 -8.12 2.90
C LEU A 53 5.13 -8.52 3.08
N VAL A 54 4.25 -7.75 2.45
CA VAL A 54 2.83 -8.08 2.31
C VAL A 54 2.58 -8.44 0.84
N PRO A 55 2.33 -9.71 0.54
CA PRO A 55 2.10 -10.13 -0.85
C PRO A 55 0.87 -9.47 -1.46
N TYR A 56 0.90 -9.27 -2.78
CA TYR A 56 -0.27 -8.79 -3.51
C TYR A 56 -1.30 -9.93 -3.60
N VAL A 57 -2.39 -9.76 -2.88
CA VAL A 57 -3.55 -10.66 -2.94
C VAL A 57 -4.76 -9.78 -3.21
N GLY A 58 -5.48 -10.09 -4.28
CA GLY A 58 -6.66 -9.31 -4.65
C GLY A 58 -7.66 -9.21 -3.50
N ASN A 59 -8.27 -8.05 -3.37
CA ASN A 59 -9.19 -7.70 -2.29
C ASN A 59 -8.55 -7.58 -0.89
N ARG A 60 -7.24 -7.43 -0.83
CA ARG A 60 -6.52 -7.20 0.43
C ARG A 60 -6.41 -5.71 0.70
N LEU A 61 -6.65 -5.33 1.95
CA LEU A 61 -6.43 -3.98 2.46
C LEU A 61 -5.27 -4.00 3.46
N ILE A 62 -4.33 -3.08 3.29
CA ILE A 62 -3.23 -2.86 4.23
C ILE A 62 -3.44 -1.51 4.87
N VAL A 63 -3.29 -1.44 6.20
CA VAL A 63 -3.39 -0.17 6.95
C VAL A 63 -2.14 -0.03 7.82
N PHE A 64 -1.48 1.10 7.73
CA PHE A 64 -0.28 1.35 8.54
C PHE A 64 -0.10 2.84 8.83
N ASP A 65 0.69 3.14 9.86
CA ASP A 65 1.09 4.51 10.20
C ASP A 65 1.79 5.13 8.99
N ALA A 66 1.37 6.33 8.59
CA ALA A 66 1.91 7.00 7.41
C ALA A 66 3.43 7.23 7.50
N LYS A 67 3.99 7.29 8.71
CA LYS A 67 5.43 7.48 8.91
C LYS A 67 6.22 6.18 8.87
N THR A 68 5.56 5.03 8.77
CA THR A 68 6.24 3.76 8.57
C THR A 68 6.84 3.72 7.17
N PRO A 69 8.16 3.48 7.03
CA PRO A 69 8.78 3.34 5.72
C PRO A 69 8.14 2.18 4.95
N HIS A 70 7.81 2.41 3.70
CA HIS A 70 7.17 1.40 2.88
C HIS A 70 7.57 1.57 1.42
N GLN A 71 7.41 0.49 0.66
CA GLN A 71 7.87 0.42 -0.72
C GLN A 71 7.06 -0.62 -1.48
N ALA A 72 6.59 -0.25 -2.67
CA ALA A 72 6.03 -1.24 -3.59
C ALA A 72 7.15 -2.15 -4.11
N MET A 73 6.86 -3.44 -4.25
CA MET A 73 7.83 -4.38 -4.80
C MET A 73 7.75 -4.40 -6.33
N PRO A 74 8.88 -4.71 -6.99
CA PRO A 74 8.89 -4.85 -8.43
C PRO A 74 7.93 -5.93 -8.90
N VAL A 75 7.43 -5.77 -10.12
CA VAL A 75 6.63 -6.75 -10.82
C VAL A 75 7.56 -7.65 -11.62
N SER A 76 7.30 -8.96 -11.56
CA SER A 76 8.07 -9.95 -12.30
C SER A 76 8.02 -9.70 -13.81
N ARG A 77 9.10 -10.03 -14.52
CA ARG A 77 9.14 -9.97 -15.98
C ARG A 77 8.14 -10.93 -16.65
N GLN A 78 7.65 -11.92 -15.93
CA GLN A 78 6.63 -12.83 -16.42
C GLN A 78 5.25 -12.19 -16.45
N CYS A 79 5.08 -11.06 -15.77
CA CYS A 79 3.82 -10.34 -15.69
C CYS A 79 3.82 -9.19 -16.69
N TYR A 80 2.89 -9.23 -17.64
CA TYR A 80 2.66 -8.13 -18.59
C TYR A 80 1.48 -7.25 -18.17
N GLU A 81 0.93 -7.52 -17.00
CA GLU A 81 -0.21 -6.77 -16.47
C GLU A 81 0.25 -5.58 -15.65
N LEU A 82 -0.60 -4.60 -15.55
CA LEU A 82 -0.36 -3.41 -14.75
C LEU A 82 -0.64 -3.73 -13.28
N ARG A 83 0.36 -3.54 -12.41
CA ARG A 83 0.13 -3.59 -10.97
C ARG A 83 -0.58 -2.30 -10.57
N SER A 84 -1.82 -2.42 -10.15
CA SER A 84 -2.59 -1.26 -9.69
C SER A 84 -2.98 -1.42 -8.23
N VAL A 85 -2.95 -0.32 -7.49
CA VAL A 85 -3.41 -0.23 -6.10
C VAL A 85 -4.19 1.07 -5.93
N ILE A 86 -5.12 1.07 -4.99
CA ILE A 86 -5.81 2.28 -4.58
C ILE A 86 -5.23 2.69 -3.23
N VAL A 87 -4.74 3.91 -3.16
CA VAL A 87 -4.07 4.44 -1.97
C VAL A 87 -4.97 5.49 -1.32
N PHE A 88 -5.15 5.36 -0.01
CA PHE A 88 -5.91 6.31 0.80
C PHE A 88 -4.95 6.91 1.83
N LYS A 89 -4.72 8.21 1.75
CA LYS A 89 -3.99 8.96 2.77
C LYS A 89 -5.01 9.64 3.66
N THR A 90 -4.96 9.37 4.96
CA THR A 90 -6.01 9.76 5.90
C THR A 90 -5.50 10.55 7.06
N TYR A 91 -6.40 11.36 7.64
CA TYR A 91 -6.25 11.96 8.95
C TYR A 91 -7.30 11.36 9.89
N VAL A 92 -6.88 11.04 11.12
CA VAL A 92 -7.79 10.56 12.14
C VAL A 92 -8.29 11.72 12.99
N GLU A 93 -9.41 11.51 13.65
CA GLU A 93 -10.00 12.51 14.55
C GLU A 93 -9.03 12.83 15.69
N GLY A 94 -8.81 14.13 15.92
CA GLY A 94 -7.89 14.62 16.94
C GLY A 94 -6.43 14.65 16.53
N GLY A 95 -6.05 14.01 15.41
CA GLY A 95 -4.68 14.01 14.89
C GLY A 95 -3.65 13.36 15.79
N ASN A 96 -4.07 12.66 16.85
CA ASN A 96 -3.19 12.03 17.83
C ASN A 96 -3.46 10.53 17.82
N ILE A 97 -2.52 9.76 17.28
CA ILE A 97 -2.67 8.32 17.14
C ILE A 97 -1.61 7.59 17.95
N GLU A 98 -2.00 6.42 18.48
CA GLU A 98 -1.02 5.46 18.97
C GLU A 98 -0.36 4.80 17.77
N ARG A 99 0.89 4.44 17.94
CA ARG A 99 1.62 3.78 16.88
C ARG A 99 0.99 2.44 16.54
N LEU A 100 0.62 2.30 15.29
CA LEU A 100 0.11 1.05 14.74
C LEU A 100 1.19 0.48 13.82
N ASP A 101 1.63 -0.76 14.06
CA ASP A 101 2.63 -1.36 13.20
C ASP A 101 2.08 -1.53 11.80
N PHE A 102 1.09 -2.33 11.63
CA PHE A 102 0.19 -2.30 10.48
C PHE A 102 -0.87 -3.39 10.61
N TYR A 103 -1.90 -3.27 9.79
CA TYR A 103 -2.98 -4.25 9.68
C TYR A 103 -3.16 -4.67 8.22
N LYS A 104 -3.41 -5.96 8.01
CA LYS A 104 -3.76 -6.50 6.70
C LYS A 104 -4.83 -7.58 6.86
N ASP A 105 -5.69 -7.71 5.88
CA ASP A 105 -6.66 -8.80 5.82
C ASP A 105 -6.46 -9.71 4.62
#